data_25f4b4b807d4bd42586c3fe3ccd33632
#
_entry.id   25f4b4b807d4bd42586c3fe3ccd33632
#
_cell.length_a   1.000
_cell.length_b   1.000
_cell.length_c   1.000
_cell.angle_alpha   90.00
_cell.angle_beta   90.00
_cell.angle_gamma   90.00
#
_symmetry.space_group_name_H-M   'P 1'
#
loop_
_entity.id
_entity.type
_entity.pdbx_description
1 polymer ?
#
loop_
_entity_poly.entity_id
_entity_poly.type
_entity_poly.pdbx_seq_one_letter_code
_entity_poly.pdbx_strand_id
1 'polypeptide(L)'
;GAIRGDVDLKLRTMTGILVGPKLHKHTGERGKFYLSGNTRIEMDSHLRAMGAGTPYVALCALDVKGHADVAVNMGKEGKQPGNKNVQIDGNIRLYGATEFNNPSGAEYSIPKVTLALTNKDSNWTGVSFLTGWYEPEVVLPEPASFNLYLRNGARWNNRKHGAIDEDFQGSEVTHFYGGLNREGRGIVHMHDT
;
A
#
# COMPACT_ATOMS: atom_id res chain seq x y z
N GLY A 1 -5.73 14.88 -2.15
CA GLY A 1 -4.90 15.45 -1.09
C GLY A 1 -3.42 15.23 -1.32
N ALA A 2 -2.57 16.05 -0.73
CA ALA A 2 -1.12 15.86 -0.79
C ALA A 2 -0.45 16.40 0.47
N ILE A 3 0.49 15.62 1.02
CA ILE A 3 1.43 16.09 2.04
C ILE A 3 2.77 16.28 1.33
N ARG A 4 3.20 17.53 1.21
CA ARG A 4 4.43 17.91 0.49
C ARG A 4 5.65 18.01 1.39
N GLY A 5 5.43 18.19 2.70
CA GLY A 5 6.48 18.16 3.71
C GLY A 5 6.83 16.73 4.11
N ASP A 6 7.81 16.62 5.01
CA ASP A 6 8.24 15.36 5.55
C ASP A 6 7.18 14.77 6.51
N VAL A 7 7.07 13.45 6.51
CA VAL A 7 6.17 12.69 7.35
C VAL A 7 6.99 11.76 8.24
N ASP A 8 6.84 11.88 9.56
CA ASP A 8 7.44 10.97 10.52
C ASP A 8 6.36 10.49 11.51
N LEU A 9 5.97 9.23 11.38
CA LEU A 9 4.92 8.60 12.18
C LEU A 9 5.48 7.39 12.90
N LYS A 10 5.38 7.41 14.24
CA LYS A 10 5.62 6.25 15.08
C LYS A 10 4.32 5.88 15.79
N LEU A 11 3.75 4.74 15.45
CA LEU A 11 2.35 4.46 15.71
C LEU A 11 2.16 3.17 16.51
N ARG A 12 1.30 3.26 17.53
CA ARG A 12 0.81 2.14 18.34
C ARG A 12 -0.64 1.79 17.99
N THR A 13 -0.92 1.72 16.69
CA THR A 13 -2.25 1.43 16.16
C THR A 13 -2.17 0.31 15.13
N MET A 14 -3.30 -0.28 14.78
CA MET A 14 -3.36 -1.30 13.73
C MET A 14 -3.20 -0.69 12.33
N THR A 15 -3.50 0.59 12.17
CA THR A 15 -3.46 1.28 10.88
C THR A 15 -2.72 2.60 11.05
N GLY A 16 -1.73 2.83 10.21
CA GLY A 16 -0.98 4.07 10.13
C GLY A 16 -1.77 5.14 9.38
N ILE A 17 -1.76 5.07 8.07
CA ILE A 17 -2.51 5.98 7.20
C ILE A 17 -3.66 5.21 6.58
N LEU A 18 -4.88 5.62 6.90
CA LEU A 18 -6.10 5.12 6.28
C LEU A 18 -6.55 6.08 5.19
N VAL A 19 -6.61 5.59 3.97
CA VAL A 19 -7.28 6.29 2.87
C VAL A 19 -8.68 5.72 2.75
N GLY A 20 -9.65 6.57 3.04
CA GLY A 20 -11.00 6.26 3.48
C GLY A 20 -11.84 5.36 2.60
N PRO A 21 -12.89 4.78 3.17
CA PRO A 21 -13.82 3.92 2.48
C PRO A 21 -14.85 4.78 1.73
N LYS A 22 -14.63 5.12 0.49
CA LYS A 22 -15.68 5.70 -0.32
C LYS A 22 -15.85 4.85 -1.58
N LEU A 23 -16.98 4.19 -1.64
CA LEU A 23 -17.48 3.62 -2.88
C LEU A 23 -17.79 4.77 -3.83
N HIS A 24 -17.43 4.65 -5.07
CA HIS A 24 -17.73 5.64 -6.10
C HIS A 24 -18.77 5.12 -7.06
N LYS A 25 -19.83 5.91 -7.23
CA LYS A 25 -20.76 5.72 -8.32
C LYS A 25 -20.07 6.02 -9.64
N HIS A 26 -20.14 5.16 -10.59
CA HIS A 26 -19.86 5.23 -12.04
C HIS A 26 -19.14 6.44 -12.67
N THR A 27 -18.71 7.45 -11.91
CA THR A 27 -18.11 8.67 -12.45
C THR A 27 -16.67 8.49 -12.93
N GLY A 28 -16.06 7.35 -12.59
CA GLY A 28 -14.64 7.11 -12.88
C GLY A 28 -13.66 8.03 -12.14
N GLU A 29 -14.16 8.97 -11.33
CA GLU A 29 -13.33 9.88 -10.58
C GLU A 29 -12.65 9.16 -9.42
N ARG A 30 -11.33 9.26 -9.39
CA ARG A 30 -10.49 8.67 -8.35
C ARG A 30 -10.01 9.72 -7.38
N GLY A 31 -10.11 9.40 -6.09
CA GLY A 31 -9.40 10.17 -5.08
C GLY A 31 -7.89 10.12 -5.33
N LYS A 32 -7.16 11.18 -4.97
CA LYS A 32 -5.69 11.22 -5.07
C LYS A 32 -5.09 11.62 -3.75
N PHE A 33 -4.14 10.83 -3.26
CA PHE A 33 -3.40 11.11 -2.03
C PHE A 33 -1.91 10.88 -2.23
N TYR A 34 -1.11 11.92 -2.03
CA TYR A 34 0.33 11.89 -2.30
C TYR A 34 1.15 12.25 -1.07
N LEU A 35 2.18 11.43 -0.79
CA LEU A 35 3.26 11.73 0.15
C LEU A 35 4.51 12.05 -0.69
N SER A 36 4.90 13.32 -0.76
CA SER A 36 5.95 13.77 -1.67
C SER A 36 7.25 14.19 -0.97
N GLY A 37 7.25 14.29 0.37
CA GLY A 37 8.44 14.53 1.20
C GLY A 37 9.13 13.24 1.63
N ASN A 38 10.16 13.37 2.47
CA ASN A 38 10.69 12.21 3.17
C ASN A 38 9.58 11.59 4.01
N THR A 39 9.48 10.27 3.96
CA THR A 39 8.38 9.56 4.62
C THR A 39 8.94 8.48 5.52
N ARG A 40 8.63 8.56 6.81
CA ARG A 40 8.91 7.51 7.78
C ARG A 40 7.62 7.10 8.46
N ILE A 41 7.31 5.81 8.40
CA ILE A 41 6.16 5.20 9.08
C ILE A 41 6.66 3.95 9.80
N GLU A 42 6.55 3.94 11.11
CA GLU A 42 6.96 2.82 11.97
C GLU A 42 5.75 2.32 12.75
N MET A 43 5.36 1.07 12.50
CA MET A 43 4.28 0.39 13.23
C MET A 43 4.87 -0.35 14.42
N ASP A 44 4.39 -0.04 15.63
CA ASP A 44 4.88 -0.70 16.84
C ASP A 44 4.51 -2.19 16.87
N SER A 45 5.52 -3.04 16.81
CA SER A 45 5.37 -4.50 16.81
C SER A 45 4.84 -5.07 18.12
N HIS A 46 4.83 -4.30 19.22
CA HIS A 46 4.36 -4.77 20.52
C HIS A 46 2.83 -4.97 20.60
N LEU A 47 2.08 -4.42 19.66
CA LEU A 47 0.64 -4.71 19.52
C LEU A 47 0.33 -6.19 19.23
N ARG A 48 1.32 -6.99 18.87
CA ARG A 48 1.16 -8.44 18.72
C ARG A 48 0.64 -9.14 20.00
N ALA A 49 0.89 -8.57 21.17
CA ALA A 49 0.56 -9.20 22.45
C ALA A 49 -0.86 -8.88 22.97
N MET A 50 -1.55 -7.90 22.40
CA MET A 50 -2.86 -7.46 22.90
C MET A 50 -4.05 -8.23 22.29
N GLY A 51 -3.81 -9.15 21.40
CA GLY A 51 -4.84 -9.80 20.59
C GLY A 51 -5.22 -11.23 21.03
N ALA A 52 -5.23 -11.53 22.31
CA ALA A 52 -5.85 -12.79 22.77
C ALA A 52 -7.38 -12.72 22.57
N GLY A 53 -7.85 -12.85 21.34
CA GLY A 53 -9.27 -12.83 21.01
C GLY A 53 -9.64 -12.32 19.62
N THR A 54 -8.75 -11.58 18.95
CA THR A 54 -8.92 -11.23 17.54
C THR A 54 -7.87 -11.97 16.71
N PRO A 55 -8.26 -12.99 15.95
CA PRO A 55 -7.29 -13.89 15.31
C PRO A 55 -6.38 -13.22 14.28
N TYR A 56 -6.76 -12.06 13.74
CA TYR A 56 -6.03 -11.45 12.62
C TYR A 56 -5.88 -9.94 12.81
N VAL A 57 -4.71 -9.51 13.26
CA VAL A 57 -4.37 -8.08 13.36
C VAL A 57 -3.17 -7.80 12.46
N ALA A 58 -3.44 -7.45 11.22
CA ALA A 58 -2.42 -6.94 10.32
C ALA A 58 -2.03 -5.51 10.73
N LEU A 59 -0.74 -5.26 10.94
CA LEU A 59 -0.23 -3.92 11.19
C LEU A 59 0.06 -3.24 9.84
N CYS A 60 -0.86 -2.39 9.39
CA CYS A 60 -0.80 -1.73 8.10
C CYS A 60 -0.26 -0.31 8.23
N ALA A 61 0.91 -0.05 7.67
CA ALA A 61 1.42 1.31 7.52
C ALA A 61 0.54 2.14 6.57
N LEU A 62 0.08 1.51 5.50
CA LEU A 62 -0.92 2.05 4.58
C LEU A 62 -2.09 1.08 4.44
N ASP A 63 -3.30 1.61 4.59
CA ASP A 63 -4.55 0.86 4.41
C ASP A 63 -5.45 1.65 3.45
N VAL A 64 -5.54 1.22 2.21
CA VAL A 64 -6.26 1.92 1.16
C VAL A 64 -7.56 1.19 0.86
N LYS A 65 -8.68 1.77 1.30
CA LYS A 65 -10.04 1.21 1.20
C LYS A 65 -10.94 1.97 0.24
N GLY A 66 -10.41 2.96 -0.46
CA GLY A 66 -11.20 3.83 -1.31
C GLY A 66 -10.87 3.66 -2.79
N HIS A 67 -11.75 4.15 -3.65
CA HIS A 67 -11.46 4.31 -5.09
C HIS A 67 -10.46 5.45 -5.27
N ALA A 68 -9.18 5.17 -5.00
CA ALA A 68 -8.14 6.18 -4.87
C ALA A 68 -6.79 5.75 -5.44
N ASP A 69 -6.04 6.74 -5.92
CA ASP A 69 -4.62 6.62 -6.22
C ASP A 69 -3.81 7.16 -5.05
N VAL A 70 -3.03 6.31 -4.42
CA VAL A 70 -2.10 6.67 -3.35
C VAL A 70 -0.68 6.55 -3.87
N ALA A 71 0.11 7.60 -3.73
CA ALA A 71 1.49 7.59 -4.19
C ALA A 71 2.45 8.11 -3.12
N VAL A 72 3.50 7.33 -2.88
CA VAL A 72 4.58 7.66 -1.94
C VAL A 72 5.87 7.89 -2.72
N ASN A 73 6.49 9.06 -2.50
CA ASN A 73 7.70 9.49 -3.19
C ASN A 73 7.56 9.48 -4.72
N MET A 74 6.40 9.89 -5.19
CA MET A 74 6.19 10.18 -6.60
C MET A 74 6.19 11.70 -6.79
N GLY A 75 6.79 12.16 -7.89
CA GLY A 75 6.82 13.56 -8.25
C GLY A 75 5.44 14.14 -8.56
N LYS A 76 5.42 15.34 -9.12
CA LYS A 76 4.15 15.99 -9.46
C LYS A 76 3.23 15.03 -10.22
N GLU A 77 2.00 14.97 -9.76
CA GLU A 77 0.94 14.15 -10.37
C GLU A 77 1.18 12.63 -10.35
N GLY A 78 2.11 12.12 -9.56
CA GLY A 78 2.36 10.69 -9.44
C GLY A 78 3.00 10.02 -10.67
N LYS A 79 3.53 10.80 -11.63
CA LYS A 79 3.99 10.27 -12.93
C LYS A 79 5.43 9.75 -12.91
N GLN A 80 6.29 10.31 -12.08
CA GLN A 80 7.71 9.93 -12.02
C GLN A 80 8.13 9.68 -10.59
N PRO A 81 8.97 8.67 -10.35
CA PRO A 81 9.55 8.44 -9.03
C PRO A 81 10.36 9.66 -8.56
N GLY A 82 10.17 10.03 -7.30
CA GLY A 82 10.96 11.05 -6.62
C GLY A 82 12.30 10.49 -6.13
N ASN A 83 13.03 11.31 -5.38
CA ASN A 83 14.33 10.94 -4.79
C ASN A 83 14.35 11.09 -3.25
N LYS A 84 13.20 11.14 -2.63
CA LYS A 84 13.06 11.30 -1.19
C LYS A 84 13.32 9.98 -0.47
N ASN A 85 13.75 10.06 0.79
CA ASN A 85 13.92 8.89 1.64
C ASN A 85 12.55 8.38 2.08
N VAL A 86 12.34 7.09 1.90
CA VAL A 86 11.12 6.41 2.32
C VAL A 86 11.50 5.24 3.21
N GLN A 87 11.04 5.28 4.47
CA GLN A 87 11.26 4.23 5.46
C GLN A 87 9.90 3.78 5.99
N ILE A 88 9.49 2.58 5.62
CA ILE A 88 8.20 2.03 6.04
C ILE A 88 8.45 0.72 6.78
N ASP A 89 7.94 0.63 8.00
CA ASP A 89 7.93 -0.59 8.80
C ASP A 89 6.47 -0.93 9.12
N GLY A 90 5.88 -1.79 8.31
CA GLY A 90 4.47 -2.16 8.34
C GLY A 90 3.97 -2.62 6.97
N ASN A 91 2.83 -3.31 6.98
CA ASN A 91 2.22 -3.83 5.75
C ASN A 91 1.53 -2.72 4.95
N ILE A 92 1.27 -3.04 3.69
CA ILE A 92 0.45 -2.20 2.79
C ILE A 92 -0.74 -3.03 2.34
N ARG A 93 -1.95 -2.61 2.73
CA ARG A 93 -3.19 -3.27 2.35
C ARG A 93 -3.96 -2.44 1.34
N LEU A 94 -4.43 -3.11 0.30
CA LEU A 94 -5.37 -2.58 -0.66
C LEU A 94 -6.69 -3.34 -0.50
N TYR A 95 -7.74 -2.63 -0.12
CA TYR A 95 -9.06 -3.23 0.04
C TYR A 95 -9.99 -2.76 -1.07
N GLY A 96 -10.34 -3.66 -1.98
CA GLY A 96 -11.30 -3.44 -3.03
C GLY A 96 -12.68 -3.98 -2.65
N ALA A 97 -13.72 -3.37 -3.15
CA ALA A 97 -15.08 -3.84 -2.94
C ALA A 97 -15.99 -3.43 -4.09
N THR A 98 -17.04 -4.22 -4.30
CA THR A 98 -18.18 -3.87 -5.15
C THR A 98 -19.45 -4.00 -4.35
N GLU A 99 -20.41 -3.13 -4.62
CA GLU A 99 -21.74 -3.20 -4.04
C GLU A 99 -22.77 -3.13 -5.18
N PHE A 100 -23.50 -4.23 -5.36
CA PHE A 100 -24.43 -4.40 -6.48
C PHE A 100 -25.85 -3.88 -6.16
N ASN A 101 -26.25 -3.91 -4.91
CA ASN A 101 -27.63 -3.62 -4.49
C ASN A 101 -27.99 -2.12 -4.46
N ASN A 102 -27.23 -1.30 -5.15
CA ASN A 102 -27.57 0.11 -5.27
C ASN A 102 -28.49 0.35 -6.47
N PRO A 103 -29.70 0.91 -6.29
CA PRO A 103 -30.64 1.18 -7.39
C PRO A 103 -30.10 2.14 -8.46
N SER A 104 -28.98 2.80 -8.21
CA SER A 104 -28.30 3.67 -9.19
C SER A 104 -27.15 2.99 -9.94
N GLY A 105 -26.96 1.67 -9.79
CA GLY A 105 -25.91 0.89 -10.44
C GLY A 105 -24.83 0.40 -9.48
N ALA A 106 -23.90 -0.42 -9.98
CA ALA A 106 -22.81 -0.94 -9.17
C ALA A 106 -21.89 0.17 -8.64
N GLU A 107 -21.65 0.16 -7.36
CA GLU A 107 -20.60 0.97 -6.73
C GLU A 107 -19.36 0.11 -6.53
N TYR A 108 -18.20 0.69 -6.72
CA TYR A 108 -16.95 -0.04 -6.56
C TYR A 108 -15.86 0.80 -5.91
N SER A 109 -14.92 0.12 -5.28
CA SER A 109 -13.69 0.67 -4.75
C SER A 109 -12.52 -0.09 -5.36
N ILE A 110 -11.67 0.60 -6.10
CA ILE A 110 -10.50 0.02 -6.77
C ILE A 110 -9.27 0.82 -6.34
N PRO A 111 -8.61 0.43 -5.24
CA PRO A 111 -7.42 1.12 -4.77
C PRO A 111 -6.24 0.90 -5.72
N LYS A 112 -5.44 1.93 -5.91
CA LYS A 112 -4.13 1.86 -6.55
C LYS A 112 -3.09 2.48 -5.64
N VAL A 113 -2.00 1.77 -5.39
CA VAL A 113 -0.88 2.27 -4.60
C VAL A 113 0.38 2.23 -5.44
N THR A 114 1.14 3.31 -5.42
CA THR A 114 2.48 3.37 -5.99
C THR A 114 3.47 3.76 -4.90
N LEU A 115 4.43 2.88 -4.64
CA LEU A 115 5.52 3.10 -3.70
C LEU A 115 6.85 3.22 -4.44
N ALA A 116 7.56 4.33 -4.25
CA ALA A 116 8.86 4.52 -4.87
C ALA A 116 9.99 4.56 -3.83
N LEU A 117 10.77 3.49 -3.80
CA LEU A 117 12.01 3.34 -3.04
C LEU A 117 13.16 3.51 -4.02
N THR A 118 13.80 4.67 -4.02
CA THR A 118 14.66 5.10 -5.14
C THR A 118 16.08 5.45 -4.75
N ASN A 119 16.47 5.24 -3.49
CA ASN A 119 17.83 5.48 -3.01
C ASN A 119 18.19 4.49 -1.90
N LYS A 120 19.48 4.38 -1.59
CA LYS A 120 20.03 3.43 -0.61
C LYS A 120 19.50 3.60 0.83
N ASP A 121 18.99 4.78 1.16
CA ASP A 121 18.47 5.09 2.49
C ASP A 121 16.96 4.81 2.59
N SER A 122 16.35 4.40 1.49
CA SER A 122 14.95 3.97 1.44
C SER A 122 14.84 2.47 1.71
N ASN A 123 13.88 2.12 2.58
CA ASN A 123 13.59 0.73 2.90
C ASN A 123 12.09 0.55 3.23
N TRP A 124 11.61 -0.63 2.95
CA TRP A 124 10.31 -1.08 3.38
C TRP A 124 10.43 -2.47 4.00
N THR A 125 9.96 -2.62 5.23
CA THR A 125 9.78 -3.91 5.89
C THR A 125 8.29 -4.15 6.02
N GLY A 126 7.78 -5.14 5.31
CA GLY A 126 6.36 -5.42 5.25
C GLY A 126 6.00 -6.23 4.02
N VAL A 127 4.73 -6.57 3.94
CA VAL A 127 4.11 -7.24 2.79
C VAL A 127 3.02 -6.35 2.19
N SER A 128 2.74 -6.57 0.91
CA SER A 128 1.56 -6.00 0.26
C SER A 128 0.53 -7.09 0.01
N PHE A 129 -0.73 -6.77 0.21
CA PHE A 129 -1.80 -7.71 -0.07
C PHE A 129 -3.06 -6.99 -0.52
N LEU A 130 -3.71 -7.61 -1.50
CA LEU A 130 -4.99 -7.19 -2.00
C LEU A 130 -6.05 -8.03 -1.32
N THR A 131 -7.00 -7.36 -0.69
CA THR A 131 -8.16 -8.01 -0.10
C THR A 131 -9.41 -7.32 -0.58
N GLY A 132 -10.54 -7.97 -0.42
CA GLY A 132 -11.79 -7.32 -0.74
C GLY A 132 -12.86 -8.33 -1.07
N TRP A 133 -14.04 -7.78 -1.26
CA TRP A 133 -15.21 -8.53 -1.66
C TRP A 133 -15.73 -7.98 -2.97
N TYR A 134 -15.77 -8.84 -3.98
CA TYR A 134 -16.28 -8.52 -5.31
C TYR A 134 -17.46 -9.41 -5.63
N GLU A 135 -18.55 -8.80 -6.01
CA GLU A 135 -19.68 -9.57 -6.55
C GLU A 135 -19.31 -10.12 -7.93
N PRO A 136 -19.49 -11.44 -8.17
CA PRO A 136 -19.03 -12.09 -9.40
C PRO A 136 -19.62 -11.49 -10.69
N GLU A 137 -20.80 -10.93 -10.61
CA GLU A 137 -21.48 -10.35 -11.76
C GLU A 137 -20.98 -8.93 -12.10
N VAL A 138 -20.21 -8.31 -11.22
CA VAL A 138 -19.71 -6.95 -11.45
C VAL A 138 -18.40 -6.97 -12.22
N VAL A 139 -18.45 -6.49 -13.45
CA VAL A 139 -17.25 -6.30 -14.27
C VAL A 139 -16.58 -5.00 -13.84
N LEU A 140 -15.42 -5.13 -13.19
CA LEU A 140 -14.61 -3.98 -12.81
C LEU A 140 -14.00 -3.32 -14.05
N PRO A 141 -13.98 -1.97 -14.14
CA PRO A 141 -13.35 -1.27 -15.27
C PRO A 141 -11.82 -1.47 -15.31
N GLU A 142 -11.23 -1.75 -14.17
CA GLU A 142 -9.80 -2.00 -14.00
C GLU A 142 -9.53 -2.75 -12.67
N PRO A 143 -8.41 -3.48 -12.54
CA PRO A 143 -8.06 -4.14 -11.29
C PRO A 143 -7.48 -3.15 -10.27
N ALA A 144 -7.59 -3.49 -8.99
CA ALA A 144 -6.75 -2.90 -7.95
C ALA A 144 -5.27 -3.18 -8.26
N SER A 145 -4.36 -2.29 -7.89
CA SER A 145 -2.95 -2.48 -8.22
C SER A 145 -2.00 -1.90 -7.17
N PHE A 146 -0.92 -2.64 -6.95
CA PHE A 146 0.25 -2.20 -6.19
C PHE A 146 1.47 -2.13 -7.10
N ASN A 147 2.02 -0.92 -7.26
CA ASN A 147 3.18 -0.65 -8.10
C ASN A 147 4.38 -0.33 -7.22
N LEU A 148 5.47 -1.05 -7.39
CA LEU A 148 6.69 -0.87 -6.61
C LEU A 148 7.86 -0.48 -7.50
N TYR A 149 8.42 0.71 -7.25
CA TYR A 149 9.73 1.10 -7.73
C TYR A 149 10.78 0.75 -6.68
N LEU A 150 11.77 -0.07 -7.03
CA LEU A 150 12.85 -0.48 -6.15
C LEU A 150 14.20 -0.33 -6.86
N ARG A 151 14.93 0.75 -6.56
CA ARG A 151 16.10 1.17 -7.33
C ARG A 151 17.24 1.70 -6.45
N ASN A 152 18.43 1.80 -7.00
CA ASN A 152 19.57 2.51 -6.44
C ASN A 152 19.93 2.07 -5.02
N GLY A 153 19.93 0.76 -4.77
CA GLY A 153 20.29 0.18 -3.47
C GLY A 153 19.20 0.28 -2.39
N ALA A 154 18.00 0.76 -2.73
CA ALA A 154 16.84 0.67 -1.84
C ALA A 154 16.53 -0.79 -1.49
N ARG A 155 15.90 -1.01 -0.35
CA ARG A 155 15.67 -2.36 0.19
C ARG A 155 14.20 -2.60 0.45
N TRP A 156 13.75 -3.80 0.11
CA TRP A 156 12.47 -4.35 0.53
C TRP A 156 12.71 -5.64 1.31
N ASN A 157 12.38 -5.62 2.60
CA ASN A 157 12.34 -6.79 3.46
C ASN A 157 10.91 -7.32 3.44
N ASN A 158 10.66 -8.34 2.63
CA ASN A 158 9.34 -8.95 2.46
C ASN A 158 9.02 -9.84 3.68
N ARG A 159 8.56 -9.20 4.74
CA ARG A 159 8.25 -9.83 6.02
C ARG A 159 6.96 -9.27 6.58
N LYS A 160 6.01 -10.13 6.92
CA LYS A 160 4.72 -9.69 7.45
C LYS A 160 4.81 -9.08 8.86
N HIS A 161 4.03 -8.05 9.08
CA HIS A 161 3.79 -7.43 10.37
C HIS A 161 2.43 -7.84 10.93
N GLY A 162 2.43 -8.45 12.12
CA GLY A 162 1.20 -8.95 12.72
C GLY A 162 0.70 -10.25 12.06
N ALA A 163 -0.49 -10.67 12.46
CA ALA A 163 -1.17 -11.81 11.87
C ALA A 163 -1.99 -11.31 10.66
N ILE A 164 -1.71 -11.87 9.51
CA ILE A 164 -2.52 -11.71 8.30
C ILE A 164 -3.34 -12.99 8.13
N ASP A 165 -4.46 -12.89 7.46
CA ASP A 165 -5.39 -13.99 7.20
C ASP A 165 -4.67 -15.28 6.79
N GLU A 166 -5.24 -16.43 7.15
CA GLU A 166 -4.67 -17.77 6.85
C GLU A 166 -4.48 -17.98 5.35
N ASP A 167 -5.29 -17.33 4.52
CA ASP A 167 -5.20 -17.40 3.06
C ASP A 167 -4.08 -16.54 2.46
N PHE A 168 -3.32 -15.82 3.28
CA PHE A 168 -2.19 -15.02 2.79
C PHE A 168 -1.06 -15.92 2.28
N GLN A 169 -0.88 -15.92 0.97
CA GLN A 169 0.12 -16.75 0.28
C GLN A 169 1.40 -16.00 -0.10
N GLY A 170 1.50 -14.72 0.19
CA GLY A 170 2.67 -13.91 -0.14
C GLY A 170 2.32 -12.49 -0.55
N SER A 171 3.35 -11.67 -0.76
CA SER A 171 3.17 -10.30 -1.20
C SER A 171 2.70 -10.22 -2.65
N GLU A 172 1.74 -9.36 -2.89
CA GLU A 172 1.23 -9.06 -4.23
C GLU A 172 1.82 -7.75 -4.74
N VAL A 173 2.49 -7.81 -5.89
CA VAL A 173 3.00 -6.64 -6.61
C VAL A 173 2.53 -6.73 -8.05
N THR A 174 1.67 -5.79 -8.45
CA THR A 174 1.12 -5.79 -9.81
C THR A 174 2.15 -5.39 -10.84
N HIS A 175 2.93 -4.34 -10.54
CA HIS A 175 4.02 -3.91 -11.40
C HIS A 175 5.27 -3.62 -10.58
N PHE A 176 6.37 -4.22 -10.99
CA PHE A 176 7.67 -4.05 -10.35
C PHE A 176 8.63 -3.32 -11.29
N TYR A 177 9.16 -2.19 -10.83
CA TYR A 177 10.09 -1.36 -11.59
C TYR A 177 11.47 -1.33 -10.93
N GLY A 178 12.35 -2.20 -11.40
CA GLY A 178 13.76 -2.24 -10.96
C GLY A 178 14.64 -1.21 -11.65
N GLY A 179 15.93 -1.18 -11.29
CA GLY A 179 16.95 -0.41 -12.02
C GLY A 179 17.41 -1.14 -13.29
N LEU A 180 17.84 -0.38 -14.29
CA LEU A 180 18.23 -0.90 -15.60
C LEU A 180 19.65 -1.50 -15.59
N ASN A 181 20.52 -1.09 -14.65
CA ASN A 181 21.89 -1.57 -14.53
C ASN A 181 22.17 -2.09 -13.12
N ARG A 182 23.36 -2.68 -12.93
CA ARG A 182 23.76 -3.28 -11.66
C ARG A 182 23.74 -2.28 -10.49
N GLU A 183 24.15 -1.05 -10.72
CA GLU A 183 24.22 0.01 -9.71
C GLU A 183 22.83 0.57 -9.39
N GLY A 184 21.94 0.60 -10.37
CA GLY A 184 20.55 1.07 -10.22
C GLY A 184 19.58 0.05 -9.63
N ARG A 185 20.03 -1.17 -9.28
CA ARG A 185 19.14 -2.21 -8.73
C ARG A 185 18.79 -1.93 -7.27
N GLY A 186 17.58 -2.31 -6.91
CA GLY A 186 17.16 -2.45 -5.53
C GLY A 186 17.45 -3.87 -5.00
N ILE A 187 17.23 -4.06 -3.71
CA ILE A 187 17.49 -5.31 -3.01
C ILE A 187 16.19 -5.82 -2.38
N VAL A 188 15.83 -7.05 -2.68
CA VAL A 188 14.70 -7.74 -2.03
C VAL A 188 15.25 -8.83 -1.13
N HIS A 189 14.86 -8.77 0.14
CA HIS A 189 15.09 -9.85 1.09
C HIS A 189 13.79 -10.61 1.28
N MET A 190 13.78 -11.87 0.88
CA MET A 190 12.65 -12.76 1.11
C MET A 190 12.80 -13.42 2.48
N HIS A 191 11.75 -13.39 3.26
CA HIS A 191 11.67 -14.09 4.53
C HIS A 191 10.55 -15.14 4.42
N ASP A 192 10.73 -16.27 5.08
CA ASP A 192 9.67 -17.25 5.22
C ASP A 192 8.49 -16.62 5.97
N THR A 193 7.33 -16.72 5.39
CA THR A 193 6.09 -16.08 5.88
C THR A 193 5.25 -17.06 6.70
#